data_a4dd18d207177ecbc2d7866e5c32ca53
#
_entry.id   a4dd18d207177ecbc2d7866e5c32ca53
#
_cell.length_a   1.000
_cell.length_b   1.000
_cell.length_c   1.000
_cell.angle_alpha   90.00
_cell.angle_beta   90.00
_cell.angle_gamma   90.00
#
_symmetry.space_group_name_H-M   'P 1'
#
loop_
_entity.id
_entity.type
_entity.pdbx_description
1 polymer ?
#
loop_
_entity_poly.entity_id
_entity_poly.type
_entity_poly.pdbx_seq_one_letter_code
_entity_poly.pdbx_strand_id
1 'polypeptide(L)'
;MGERVRLCAREELASGEARRFDVAGHRIALIRIEDDFYAIGDRCSHANYSLSEGQVYAEEREIECWKHGSTFSLATGEALSLPATRPVPTYEVDVEGDEVTVVLP
;
A
#
# COMPACT_ATOMS: atom_id res chain seq x y z
N MET A 1 -18.58 9.52 -1.27
CA MET A 1 -18.24 9.27 -2.69
C MET A 1 -16.76 9.43 -2.89
N GLY A 2 -16.18 8.47 -3.61
CA GLY A 2 -14.74 8.47 -3.82
C GLY A 2 -14.31 9.33 -5.01
N GLU A 3 -13.17 9.96 -4.87
CA GLU A 3 -12.52 10.67 -5.98
C GLU A 3 -11.50 9.73 -6.60
N ARG A 4 -11.53 9.59 -7.93
CA ARG A 4 -10.56 8.74 -8.65
C ARG A 4 -9.34 9.57 -9.02
N VAL A 5 -8.18 9.08 -8.61
CA VAL A 5 -6.92 9.76 -8.90
C VAL A 5 -5.95 8.77 -9.54
N ARG A 6 -5.42 9.13 -10.70
CA ARG A 6 -4.39 8.33 -11.36
C ARG A 6 -3.09 8.44 -10.59
N LEU A 7 -2.46 7.30 -10.30
CA LEU A 7 -1.17 7.27 -9.62
C LEU A 7 -0.01 7.07 -10.59
N CYS A 8 -0.09 6.07 -11.45
CA CYS A 8 1.02 5.74 -12.35
C CYS A 8 0.54 4.81 -13.45
N ALA A 9 1.42 4.56 -14.41
CA ALA A 9 1.20 3.50 -15.38
C ALA A 9 1.58 2.17 -14.72
N ARG A 10 0.92 1.11 -15.13
CA ARG A 10 1.13 -0.24 -14.66
C ARG A 10 2.60 -0.67 -14.67
N GLU A 11 3.29 -0.34 -15.76
CA GLU A 11 4.67 -0.74 -15.98
C GLU A 11 5.68 0.04 -15.14
N GLU A 12 5.25 1.13 -14.52
CA GLU A 12 6.14 1.91 -13.67
C GLU A 12 6.43 1.23 -12.33
N LEU A 13 5.67 0.18 -12.01
CA LEU A 13 5.84 -0.56 -10.76
C LEU A 13 6.05 -2.02 -11.10
N ALA A 14 7.17 -2.59 -10.68
CA ALA A 14 7.46 -4.00 -10.90
C ALA A 14 6.78 -4.86 -9.85
N SER A 15 6.58 -6.15 -10.16
CA SER A 15 6.01 -7.09 -9.19
C SER A 15 6.91 -7.20 -7.96
N GLY A 16 6.31 -7.10 -6.78
CA GLY A 16 7.03 -7.11 -5.51
C GLY A 16 7.54 -5.74 -5.08
N GLU A 17 7.24 -4.71 -5.85
CA GLU A 17 7.68 -3.34 -5.56
C GLU A 17 6.58 -2.54 -4.87
N ALA A 18 7.00 -1.67 -3.95
CA ALA A 18 6.12 -0.72 -3.28
C ALA A 18 6.62 0.70 -3.57
N ARG A 19 5.69 1.63 -3.76
CA ARG A 19 6.03 3.03 -4.01
C ARG A 19 5.05 3.94 -3.27
N ARG A 20 5.57 5.02 -2.71
CA ARG A 20 4.76 6.02 -2.01
C ARG A 20 4.22 7.07 -2.97
N PHE A 21 2.96 7.41 -2.78
CA PHE A 21 2.30 8.52 -3.48
C PHE A 21 1.63 9.42 -2.45
N ASP A 22 1.79 10.72 -2.61
CA ASP A 22 1.09 11.70 -1.77
C ASP A 22 0.03 12.36 -2.64
N VAL A 23 -1.22 12.11 -2.35
CA VAL A 23 -2.35 12.52 -3.19
C VAL A 23 -3.45 13.11 -2.33
N ALA A 24 -3.81 14.36 -2.58
CA ALA A 24 -4.93 15.04 -1.91
C ALA A 24 -4.86 14.90 -0.37
N GLY A 25 -3.66 15.00 0.20
CA GLY A 25 -3.43 14.89 1.64
C GLY A 25 -3.34 13.47 2.17
N HIS A 26 -3.42 12.47 1.29
CA HIS A 26 -3.27 11.06 1.68
C HIS A 26 -1.89 10.54 1.32
N ARG A 27 -1.24 9.88 2.29
CA ARG A 27 0.02 9.17 2.06
C ARG A 27 -0.33 7.73 1.74
N ILE A 28 -0.05 7.31 0.53
CA ILE A 28 -0.45 6.00 0.02
C ILE A 28 0.76 5.20 -0.39
N ALA A 29 0.81 3.94 0.05
CA ALA A 29 1.76 2.97 -0.47
C ALA A 29 1.03 2.11 -1.49
N LEU A 30 1.52 2.11 -2.73
CA LEU A 30 0.99 1.26 -3.78
C LEU A 30 1.93 0.10 -3.97
N ILE A 31 1.41 -1.11 -3.88
CA ILE A 31 2.20 -2.33 -4.00
C ILE A 31 1.66 -3.16 -5.16
N ARG A 32 2.56 -3.64 -6.00
CA ARG A 32 2.21 -4.54 -7.09
C ARG A 32 2.73 -5.95 -6.79
N ILE A 33 1.83 -6.95 -6.94
CA ILE A 33 2.22 -8.36 -6.89
C ILE A 33 1.62 -9.02 -8.11
N GLU A 34 2.46 -9.36 -9.08
CA GLU A 34 2.05 -9.86 -10.40
C GLU A 34 1.10 -8.86 -11.07
N ASP A 35 -0.18 -9.19 -11.25
CA ASP A 35 -1.16 -8.29 -11.84
C ASP A 35 -2.06 -7.62 -10.78
N ASP A 36 -1.81 -7.91 -9.51
CA ASP A 36 -2.61 -7.37 -8.43
C ASP A 36 -1.95 -6.11 -7.85
N PHE A 37 -2.77 -5.10 -7.61
CA PHE A 37 -2.33 -3.84 -7.02
C PHE A 37 -3.07 -3.60 -5.72
N TYR A 38 -2.33 -3.18 -4.71
CA TYR A 38 -2.87 -2.86 -3.39
C TYR A 38 -2.47 -1.46 -3.01
N ALA A 39 -3.41 -0.71 -2.44
CA ALA A 39 -3.12 0.63 -1.93
C ALA A 39 -3.51 0.69 -0.47
N ILE A 40 -2.55 1.01 0.37
CA ILE A 40 -2.74 1.12 1.82
C ILE A 40 -2.13 2.45 2.29
N GLY A 41 -2.49 2.86 3.51
CA GLY A 41 -1.84 4.01 4.11
C GLY A 41 -0.34 3.73 4.25
N ASP A 42 0.49 4.66 3.83
CA ASP A 42 1.93 4.49 3.83
C ASP A 42 2.56 4.60 5.21
N ARG A 43 1.87 5.28 6.13
CA ARG A 43 2.39 5.48 7.47
C ARG A 43 2.10 4.26 8.34
N CYS A 44 3.16 3.68 8.91
CA CYS A 44 3.01 2.58 9.87
C CYS A 44 2.19 3.07 11.07
N SER A 45 1.18 2.28 11.48
CA SER A 45 0.28 2.67 12.55
C SER A 45 0.97 2.76 13.92
N HIS A 46 2.11 2.08 14.06
CA HIS A 46 2.90 2.10 15.30
C HIS A 46 3.74 3.37 15.43
N ALA A 47 4.29 3.86 14.31
CA ALA A 47 5.20 4.99 14.32
C ALA A 47 5.23 5.67 12.95
N ASN A 48 5.87 6.84 12.86
CA ASN A 48 5.90 7.62 11.63
C ASN A 48 6.99 7.12 10.67
N TYR A 49 6.84 5.90 10.19
CA TYR A 49 7.74 5.31 9.20
C TYR A 49 6.95 4.89 7.96
N SER A 50 7.60 4.99 6.80
CA SER A 50 6.97 4.70 5.53
C SER A 50 6.94 3.18 5.26
N LEU A 51 5.75 2.62 5.10
CA LEU A 51 5.59 1.20 4.79
C LEU A 51 6.12 0.86 3.40
N SER A 52 6.11 1.82 2.47
CA SER A 52 6.62 1.60 1.12
C SER A 52 8.13 1.34 1.09
N GLU A 53 8.85 1.65 2.16
CA GLU A 53 10.27 1.35 2.28
C GLU A 53 10.52 -0.03 2.90
N GLY A 54 9.47 -0.74 3.29
CA GLY A 54 9.58 -2.04 3.92
C GLY A 54 9.64 -3.20 2.94
N GLN A 55 9.71 -4.40 3.50
CA GLN A 55 9.79 -5.63 2.73
C GLN A 55 8.39 -6.09 2.33
N VAL A 56 8.22 -6.41 1.05
CA VAL A 56 6.97 -6.99 0.54
C VAL A 56 7.10 -8.50 0.54
N TYR A 57 6.11 -9.17 1.14
CA TYR A 57 6.02 -10.63 1.13
C TYR A 57 4.90 -11.01 0.16
N ALA A 58 5.29 -11.38 -1.05
CA ALA A 58 4.35 -11.58 -2.15
C ALA A 58 3.36 -12.73 -1.90
N GLU A 59 3.84 -13.85 -1.42
CA GLU A 59 2.99 -15.02 -1.19
C GLU A 59 1.94 -14.77 -0.12
N GLU A 60 2.34 -14.14 0.96
CA GLU A 60 1.45 -13.84 2.09
C GLU A 60 0.58 -12.61 1.85
N ARG A 61 0.92 -11.81 0.86
CA ARG A 61 0.25 -10.52 0.58
C ARG A 61 0.34 -9.60 1.80
N GLU A 62 1.58 -9.41 2.28
CA GLU A 62 1.89 -8.60 3.46
C GLU A 62 3.04 -7.66 3.17
N ILE A 63 3.13 -6.60 3.96
CA ILE A 63 4.26 -5.68 3.93
C ILE A 63 4.76 -5.47 5.36
N GLU A 64 6.07 -5.44 5.53
CA GLU A 64 6.70 -5.30 6.84
C GLU A 64 7.26 -3.89 7.00
N CYS A 65 6.96 -3.26 8.16
CA CYS A 65 7.56 -1.98 8.51
C CYS A 65 9.07 -2.20 8.75
N TRP A 66 9.89 -1.47 8.02
CA TRP A 66 11.34 -1.68 8.06
C TRP A 66 11.96 -1.39 9.42
N LYS A 67 11.28 -0.58 10.26
CA LYS A 67 11.87 -0.13 11.53
C LYS A 67 11.75 -1.17 12.64
N HIS A 68 10.56 -1.71 12.85
CA HIS A 68 10.32 -2.62 13.99
C HIS A 68 9.77 -3.99 13.59
N GLY A 69 9.63 -4.24 12.30
CA GLY A 69 9.22 -5.55 11.80
C GLY A 69 7.74 -5.86 11.89
N SER A 70 6.89 -4.87 12.17
CA SER A 70 5.45 -5.09 12.15
C SER A 70 4.98 -5.37 10.74
N THR A 71 4.12 -6.39 10.56
CA THR A 71 3.57 -6.72 9.25
C THR A 71 2.11 -6.32 9.16
N PHE A 72 1.70 -5.99 7.96
CA PHE A 72 0.33 -5.55 7.66
C PHE A 72 -0.20 -6.31 6.45
N SER A 73 -1.49 -6.68 6.51
CA SER A 73 -2.16 -7.28 5.36
C SER A 73 -2.36 -6.24 4.27
N LEU A 74 -1.97 -6.58 3.04
CA LEU A 74 -2.20 -5.69 1.89
C LEU A 74 -3.67 -5.60 1.52
N ALA A 75 -4.42 -6.67 1.75
CA ALA A 75 -5.84 -6.72 1.40
C ALA A 75 -6.72 -5.97 2.40
N THR A 76 -6.39 -6.04 3.69
CA THR A 76 -7.26 -5.50 4.75
C THR A 76 -6.66 -4.34 5.52
N GLY A 77 -5.33 -4.18 5.46
CA GLY A 77 -4.62 -3.18 6.26
C GLY A 77 -4.42 -3.59 7.71
N GLU A 78 -4.85 -4.78 8.09
CA GLU A 78 -4.75 -5.27 9.46
C GLU A 78 -3.29 -5.39 9.92
N ALA A 79 -3.01 -4.99 11.16
CA ALA A 79 -1.72 -5.23 11.78
C ALA A 79 -1.65 -6.71 12.17
N LEU A 80 -0.67 -7.43 11.63
CA LEU A 80 -0.54 -8.87 11.82
C LEU A 80 0.48 -9.26 12.87
N SER A 81 1.36 -8.34 13.25
CA SER A 81 2.37 -8.62 14.28
C SER A 81 2.73 -7.37 15.06
N LEU A 82 3.18 -7.58 16.30
CA LEU A 82 3.63 -6.49 17.16
C LEU A 82 4.93 -5.88 16.63
N PRO A 83 5.20 -4.62 16.95
CA PRO A 83 4.50 -3.77 17.93
C PRO A 83 3.26 -3.05 17.41
N ALA A 84 2.94 -3.12 16.12
CA ALA A 84 1.75 -2.48 15.60
C ALA A 84 0.49 -3.26 16.03
N THR A 85 -0.52 -2.53 16.51
CA THR A 85 -1.79 -3.14 16.96
C THR A 85 -2.99 -2.54 16.24
N ARG A 86 -2.79 -1.47 15.46
CA ARG A 86 -3.86 -0.79 14.74
C ARG A 86 -3.71 -1.01 13.24
N PRO A 87 -4.83 -1.13 12.51
CA PRO A 87 -4.74 -1.26 11.06
C PRO A 87 -4.32 0.05 10.40
N VAL A 88 -3.86 -0.06 9.16
CA VAL A 88 -3.69 1.10 8.30
C VAL A 88 -4.89 1.14 7.34
N PRO A 89 -5.26 2.33 6.84
CA PRO A 89 -6.38 2.40 5.89
C PRO A 89 -6.04 1.71 4.58
N THR A 90 -7.06 1.24 3.88
CA THR A 90 -6.91 0.69 2.54
C THR A 90 -7.69 1.56 1.57
N TYR A 91 -7.25 1.54 0.31
CA TYR A 91 -7.88 2.31 -0.77
C TYR A 91 -8.21 1.35 -1.90
N GLU A 92 -9.34 1.58 -2.53
CA GLU A 92 -9.73 0.80 -3.71
C GLU A 92 -8.81 1.17 -4.88
N VAL A 93 -8.35 0.16 -5.60
CA VAL A 93 -7.49 0.36 -6.77
C VAL A 93 -8.19 -0.18 -8.01
N ASP A 94 -8.23 0.64 -9.05
CA ASP A 94 -8.72 0.22 -10.36
C ASP A 94 -7.57 0.25 -11.36
N VAL A 95 -7.47 -0.77 -12.17
CA VAL A 95 -6.50 -0.80 -13.26
C VAL A 95 -7.28 -0.85 -14.57
N GLU A 96 -7.14 0.20 -15.37
CA GLU A 96 -7.80 0.29 -16.67
C GLU A 96 -6.73 0.41 -17.75
N GLY A 97 -6.59 -0.65 -18.57
CA GLY A 97 -5.51 -0.71 -19.54
C GLY A 97 -4.18 -0.64 -18.81
N ASP A 98 -3.40 0.40 -19.05
CA ASP A 98 -2.10 0.59 -18.42
C ASP A 98 -2.13 1.58 -17.25
N GLU A 99 -3.30 2.08 -16.88
CA GLU A 99 -3.41 3.12 -15.87
C GLU A 99 -3.85 2.55 -14.51
N VAL A 100 -3.10 2.90 -13.47
CA VAL A 100 -3.44 2.54 -12.08
C VAL A 100 -4.05 3.75 -11.40
N THR A 101 -5.27 3.58 -10.92
CA THR A 101 -6.08 4.65 -10.31
C THR A 101 -6.49 4.21 -8.92
N VAL A 102 -6.44 5.14 -7.97
CA VAL A 102 -6.91 4.89 -6.60
C VAL A 102 -8.20 5.69 -6.38
N VAL A 103 -9.09 5.13 -5.57
CA VAL A 103 -10.33 5.80 -5.17
C VAL A 103 -10.16 6.32 -3.77
N LEU A 104 -10.22 7.64 -3.60
CA LEU A 104 -10.09 8.28 -2.30
C LEU A 104 -11.46 8.37 -1.62
N PRO A 105 -11.51 8.32 -0.27
CA PRO A 105 -12.78 8.46 0.46
C PRO A 105 -13.41 9.84 0.33
#